data_b44709550e18df9a9d89ec46ca6d894f
#
_entry.id   b44709550e18df9a9d89ec46ca6d894f
#
_cell.length_a   1.000
_cell.length_b   1.000
_cell.length_c   1.000
_cell.angle_alpha   90.00
_cell.angle_beta   90.00
_cell.angle_gamma   90.00
#
_symmetry.space_group_name_H-M   'P 1'
#
loop_
_entity.id
_entity.type
_entity.pdbx_description
1 polymer ?
#
loop_
_entity_poly.entity_id
_entity_poly.type
_entity_poly.pdbx_seq_one_letter_code
_entity_poly.pdbx_strand_id
1 'polypeptide(L)'
;MVRIVRATQAEIDEAVTALRDGELVAFPTETVYGLGANAQNPAAVQRIFEAKGRPTTRPVIVHLDSPKYLHRWVREVPDTAQALAERFWPGPLTLVMPRHPNVHDIITGGQDTIAMRVPAHPMAQQLLTAFGGGIAAPSANRFGRVSPTRAEHVREEFGDAVRVVLDGGESQVGLESTIVACGPSGTRLLRPGAVTLAQLHQVVGDVQIGAVDAAPRVPGSTPSHYAPATPMTIVPADEIDTRAEDASEGGRRIAVLAQRLPLKTYPSV
;
A
#
# COMPACT_ATOMS: atom_id res chain seq x y z
N MET A 1 -19.80 -11.08 -11.15
CA MET A 1 -19.93 -9.65 -11.57
C MET A 1 -19.38 -8.76 -10.46
N VAL A 2 -18.26 -8.09 -10.69
CA VAL A 2 -17.67 -7.16 -9.69
C VAL A 2 -18.61 -5.98 -9.50
N ARG A 3 -18.94 -5.69 -8.25
CA ARG A 3 -19.82 -4.56 -7.90
C ARG A 3 -18.96 -3.43 -7.31
N ILE A 4 -18.95 -2.27 -7.98
CA ILE A 4 -18.44 -1.03 -7.41
C ILE A 4 -19.58 -0.37 -6.66
N VAL A 5 -19.37 -0.07 -5.39
CA VAL A 5 -20.40 0.45 -4.49
C VAL A 5 -19.93 1.70 -3.76
N ARG A 6 -20.73 2.76 -3.80
CA ARG A 6 -20.48 3.98 -3.02
C ARG A 6 -20.89 3.75 -1.57
N ALA A 7 -20.17 4.34 -0.63
CA ALA A 7 -20.23 4.07 0.80
C ALA A 7 -21.59 4.33 1.46
N THR A 8 -22.53 3.43 1.26
CA THR A 8 -23.68 3.29 2.17
C THR A 8 -23.35 2.27 3.26
N GLN A 9 -24.05 2.30 4.38
CA GLN A 9 -23.87 1.31 5.44
C GLN A 9 -24.09 -0.13 4.93
N ALA A 10 -25.06 -0.35 4.04
CA ALA A 10 -25.35 -1.66 3.46
C ALA A 10 -24.13 -2.25 2.71
N GLU A 11 -23.35 -1.42 2.09
CA GLU A 11 -22.17 -1.83 1.32
C GLU A 11 -20.96 -2.13 2.22
N ILE A 12 -20.83 -1.41 3.32
CA ILE A 12 -19.89 -1.76 4.39
C ILE A 12 -20.27 -3.12 4.98
N ASP A 13 -21.54 -3.36 5.25
CA ASP A 13 -22.03 -4.63 5.80
C ASP A 13 -21.81 -5.80 4.82
N GLU A 14 -22.01 -5.58 3.51
CA GLU A 14 -21.69 -6.57 2.46
C GLU A 14 -20.18 -6.88 2.44
N ALA A 15 -19.33 -5.86 2.50
CA ALA A 15 -17.88 -6.02 2.54
C ALA A 15 -17.41 -6.76 3.81
N VAL A 16 -18.01 -6.45 4.97
CA VAL A 16 -17.74 -7.15 6.23
C VAL A 16 -18.13 -8.62 6.13
N THR A 17 -19.29 -8.91 5.55
CA THR A 17 -19.76 -10.29 5.32
C THR A 17 -18.78 -11.04 4.41
N ALA A 18 -18.38 -10.44 3.28
CA ALA A 18 -17.41 -11.02 2.37
C ALA A 18 -16.08 -11.34 3.07
N LEU A 19 -15.54 -10.42 3.88
CA LEU A 19 -14.31 -10.65 4.66
C LEU A 19 -14.46 -11.79 5.67
N ARG A 20 -15.60 -11.91 6.33
CA ARG A 20 -15.89 -13.01 7.28
C ARG A 20 -16.02 -14.36 6.58
N ASP A 21 -16.57 -14.37 5.38
CA ASP A 21 -16.68 -15.56 4.50
C ASP A 21 -15.32 -15.95 3.89
N GLY A 22 -14.26 -15.16 4.13
CA GLY A 22 -12.91 -15.38 3.60
C GLY A 22 -12.75 -14.93 2.16
N GLU A 23 -13.65 -14.08 1.64
CA GLU A 23 -13.56 -13.49 0.31
C GLU A 23 -12.69 -12.23 0.30
N LEU A 24 -12.26 -11.81 -0.90
CA LEU A 24 -11.47 -10.60 -1.09
C LEU A 24 -12.37 -9.37 -1.24
N VAL A 25 -11.96 -8.29 -0.58
CA VAL A 25 -12.60 -6.98 -0.67
C VAL A 25 -11.55 -5.94 -1.03
N ALA A 26 -11.81 -5.08 -2.01
CA ALA A 26 -10.98 -3.91 -2.24
C ALA A 26 -11.60 -2.68 -1.59
N PHE A 27 -10.76 -1.86 -0.98
CA PHE A 27 -11.20 -0.66 -0.28
C PHE A 27 -10.21 0.50 -0.44
N PRO A 28 -10.71 1.75 -0.44
CA PRO A 28 -9.88 2.94 -0.57
C PRO A 28 -9.06 3.18 0.70
N THR A 29 -7.86 3.68 0.54
CA THR A 29 -7.12 4.37 1.59
C THR A 29 -6.68 5.73 1.09
N GLU A 30 -6.19 6.60 1.97
CA GLU A 30 -5.64 7.90 1.57
C GLU A 30 -4.41 7.76 0.69
N THR A 31 -3.72 6.61 0.73
CA THR A 31 -2.54 6.32 -0.09
C THR A 31 -2.90 5.73 -1.44
N VAL A 32 -3.38 4.49 -1.46
CA VAL A 32 -3.81 3.73 -2.65
C VAL A 32 -4.92 2.76 -2.24
N TYR A 33 -5.64 2.18 -3.19
CA TYR A 33 -6.59 1.10 -2.89
C TYR A 33 -5.88 -0.15 -2.39
N GLY A 34 -6.43 -0.78 -1.35
CA GLY A 34 -5.97 -2.03 -0.76
C GLY A 34 -6.81 -3.23 -1.20
N LEU A 35 -6.17 -4.37 -1.45
CA LEU A 35 -6.83 -5.67 -1.65
C LEU A 35 -6.83 -6.43 -0.33
N GLY A 36 -7.97 -6.45 0.34
CA GLY A 36 -8.14 -6.91 1.71
C GLY A 36 -8.64 -8.34 1.86
N ALA A 37 -8.13 -9.01 2.87
CA ALA A 37 -8.63 -10.27 3.39
C ALA A 37 -8.58 -10.28 4.93
N ASN A 38 -9.39 -11.10 5.56
CA ASN A 38 -9.33 -11.35 7.01
C ASN A 38 -7.93 -11.87 7.39
N ALA A 39 -7.16 -11.05 8.12
CA ALA A 39 -5.80 -11.39 8.50
C ALA A 39 -5.70 -12.59 9.47
N GLN A 40 -6.78 -12.95 10.15
CA GLN A 40 -6.85 -14.11 11.04
C GLN A 40 -7.20 -15.43 10.31
N ASN A 41 -7.52 -15.35 9.01
CA ASN A 41 -7.82 -16.50 8.17
C ASN A 41 -6.70 -16.72 7.12
N PRO A 42 -5.76 -17.67 7.34
CA PRO A 42 -4.65 -17.92 6.42
C PRO A 42 -5.11 -18.26 5.00
N ALA A 43 -6.25 -18.96 4.84
CA ALA A 43 -6.79 -19.30 3.53
C ALA A 43 -7.29 -18.07 2.77
N ALA A 44 -7.90 -17.10 3.48
CA ALA A 44 -8.30 -15.83 2.90
C ALA A 44 -7.07 -14.99 2.49
N VAL A 45 -6.02 -14.97 3.32
CA VAL A 45 -4.76 -14.28 2.99
C VAL A 45 -4.08 -14.94 1.78
N GLN A 46 -4.11 -16.27 1.66
CA GLN A 46 -3.59 -16.99 0.50
C GLN A 46 -4.24 -16.53 -0.80
N ARG A 47 -5.55 -16.28 -0.81
CA ARG A 47 -6.27 -15.75 -1.99
C ARG A 47 -5.73 -14.40 -2.46
N ILE A 48 -5.20 -13.53 -1.55
CA ILE A 48 -4.53 -12.29 -1.96
C ILE A 48 -3.32 -12.62 -2.85
N PHE A 49 -2.48 -13.56 -2.43
CA PHE A 49 -1.28 -13.93 -3.17
C PHE A 49 -1.62 -14.54 -4.53
N GLU A 50 -2.62 -15.39 -4.59
CA GLU A 50 -3.12 -16.02 -5.83
C GLU A 50 -3.67 -14.99 -6.80
N ALA A 51 -4.59 -14.12 -6.36
CA ALA A 51 -5.18 -13.09 -7.19
C ALA A 51 -4.14 -12.12 -7.76
N LYS A 52 -3.12 -11.77 -6.96
CA LYS A 52 -2.05 -10.86 -7.37
C LYS A 52 -0.93 -11.53 -8.19
N GLY A 53 -0.81 -12.86 -8.20
CA GLY A 53 0.38 -13.55 -8.69
C GLY A 53 1.62 -13.21 -7.86
N ARG A 54 1.45 -13.00 -6.53
CA ARG A 54 2.50 -12.55 -5.61
C ARG A 54 3.10 -13.72 -4.85
N PRO A 55 4.44 -13.80 -4.69
CA PRO A 55 5.05 -14.83 -3.86
C PRO A 55 4.66 -14.68 -2.37
N THR A 56 4.33 -15.78 -1.70
CA THR A 56 3.95 -15.82 -0.28
C THR A 56 5.08 -15.45 0.68
N THR A 57 6.33 -15.47 0.21
CA THR A 57 7.51 -14.99 0.96
C THR A 57 7.56 -13.47 1.11
N ARG A 58 6.66 -12.74 0.48
CA ARG A 58 6.55 -11.28 0.56
C ARG A 58 5.52 -10.88 1.61
N PRO A 59 5.89 -10.18 2.69
CA PRO A 59 4.95 -9.81 3.75
C PRO A 59 3.86 -8.88 3.23
N VAL A 60 2.74 -8.85 3.95
CA VAL A 60 1.63 -7.91 3.73
C VAL A 60 1.42 -7.03 4.95
N ILE A 61 0.83 -5.86 4.75
CA ILE A 61 0.51 -4.93 5.83
C ILE A 61 -0.85 -5.31 6.41
N VAL A 62 -0.95 -5.38 7.74
CA VAL A 62 -2.22 -5.53 8.44
C VAL A 62 -2.74 -4.16 8.84
N HIS A 63 -3.97 -3.87 8.45
CA HIS A 63 -4.67 -2.63 8.77
C HIS A 63 -5.60 -2.83 9.97
N LEU A 64 -5.59 -1.85 10.87
CA LEU A 64 -6.45 -1.78 12.06
C LEU A 64 -7.25 -0.48 12.04
N ASP A 65 -8.39 -0.46 12.75
CA ASP A 65 -9.16 0.75 13.01
C ASP A 65 -8.51 1.65 14.06
N SER A 66 -7.71 1.07 14.98
CA SER A 66 -7.14 1.78 16.11
C SER A 66 -5.83 1.15 16.61
N PRO A 67 -4.87 1.97 17.12
CA PRO A 67 -3.64 1.46 17.75
C PRO A 67 -3.90 0.60 18.99
N LYS A 68 -5.05 0.74 19.67
CA LYS A 68 -5.40 -0.01 20.89
C LYS A 68 -5.37 -1.54 20.71
N TYR A 69 -5.47 -2.02 19.46
CA TYR A 69 -5.45 -3.46 19.14
C TYR A 69 -4.07 -4.00 18.73
N LEU A 70 -3.01 -3.18 18.76
CA LEU A 70 -1.66 -3.60 18.40
C LEU A 70 -1.19 -4.82 19.19
N HIS A 71 -1.52 -4.90 20.49
CA HIS A 71 -1.15 -6.00 21.38
C HIS A 71 -1.59 -7.40 20.89
N ARG A 72 -2.55 -7.48 19.97
CA ARG A 72 -2.98 -8.75 19.37
C ARG A 72 -2.03 -9.25 18.27
N TRP A 73 -1.22 -8.34 17.73
CA TRP A 73 -0.41 -8.56 16.53
C TRP A 73 1.09 -8.45 16.77
N VAL A 74 1.49 -7.66 17.76
CA VAL A 74 2.88 -7.41 18.11
C VAL A 74 3.20 -7.93 19.49
N ARG A 75 4.44 -8.39 19.70
CA ARG A 75 4.92 -8.87 20.99
C ARG A 75 5.11 -7.71 21.96
N GLU A 76 5.60 -6.61 21.45
CA GLU A 76 5.85 -5.37 22.17
C GLU A 76 5.70 -4.19 21.21
N VAL A 77 5.35 -3.03 21.76
CA VAL A 77 5.32 -1.77 21.01
C VAL A 77 6.51 -0.94 21.53
N PRO A 78 7.59 -0.81 20.73
CA PRO A 78 8.71 0.05 21.11
C PRO A 78 8.26 1.51 21.31
N ASP A 79 8.90 2.26 22.22
CA ASP A 79 8.56 3.67 22.50
C ASP A 79 8.59 4.54 21.24
N THR A 80 9.56 4.29 20.34
CA THR A 80 9.63 4.99 19.05
C THR A 80 8.44 4.66 18.14
N ALA A 81 7.95 3.41 18.15
CA ALA A 81 6.76 3.03 17.40
C ALA A 81 5.49 3.68 17.98
N GLN A 82 5.38 3.75 19.31
CA GLN A 82 4.29 4.42 19.98
C GLN A 82 4.26 5.91 19.63
N ALA A 83 5.38 6.62 19.76
CA ALA A 83 5.48 8.05 19.44
C ALA A 83 5.12 8.33 17.97
N LEU A 84 5.58 7.49 17.03
CA LEU A 84 5.26 7.60 15.62
C LEU A 84 3.78 7.31 15.34
N ALA A 85 3.19 6.32 16.01
CA ALA A 85 1.77 6.01 15.90
C ALA A 85 0.90 7.16 16.42
N GLU A 86 1.21 7.72 17.58
CA GLU A 86 0.50 8.86 18.16
C GLU A 86 0.53 10.10 17.25
N ARG A 87 1.64 10.30 16.52
CA ARG A 87 1.82 11.47 15.65
C ARG A 87 1.18 11.30 14.27
N PHE A 88 1.21 10.07 13.71
CA PHE A 88 0.88 9.85 12.29
C PHE A 88 -0.27 8.89 12.03
N TRP A 89 -0.88 8.28 13.06
CA TRP A 89 -2.06 7.45 12.90
C TRP A 89 -3.31 8.14 13.47
N PRO A 90 -4.44 8.03 12.75
CA PRO A 90 -4.64 7.42 11.42
C PRO A 90 -3.88 8.17 10.34
N GLY A 91 -3.20 7.43 9.41
CA GLY A 91 -2.44 8.08 8.35
C GLY A 91 -1.51 7.18 7.52
N PRO A 92 -0.69 7.82 6.65
CA PRO A 92 0.09 7.14 5.63
C PRO A 92 1.44 6.61 6.16
N LEU A 93 1.47 6.12 7.40
CA LEU A 93 2.63 5.50 8.03
C LEU A 93 2.37 4.03 8.33
N THR A 94 3.30 3.16 7.95
CA THR A 94 3.33 1.75 8.32
C THR A 94 4.50 1.51 9.27
N LEU A 95 4.23 0.85 10.40
CA LEU A 95 5.24 0.49 11.40
C LEU A 95 5.51 -1.02 11.32
N VAL A 96 6.78 -1.38 11.30
CA VAL A 96 7.24 -2.77 11.35
C VAL A 96 7.82 -3.02 12.74
N MET A 97 7.23 -3.99 13.44
CA MET A 97 7.52 -4.30 14.84
C MET A 97 7.67 -5.81 15.04
N PRO A 98 8.24 -6.28 16.16
CA PRO A 98 8.30 -7.71 16.49
C PRO A 98 6.90 -8.34 16.54
N ARG A 99 6.67 -9.40 15.75
CA ARG A 99 5.37 -10.05 15.66
C ARG A 99 5.00 -10.81 16.93
N HIS A 100 3.72 -10.87 17.21
CA HIS A 100 3.20 -11.80 18.22
C HIS A 100 3.29 -13.26 17.71
N PRO A 101 3.62 -14.25 18.54
CA PRO A 101 3.76 -15.66 18.11
C PRO A 101 2.54 -16.26 17.41
N ASN A 102 1.33 -15.78 17.72
CA ASN A 102 0.08 -16.24 17.11
C ASN A 102 -0.18 -15.68 15.70
N VAL A 103 0.67 -14.80 15.19
CA VAL A 103 0.55 -14.27 13.81
C VAL A 103 1.04 -15.33 12.83
N HIS A 104 0.20 -15.66 11.85
CA HIS A 104 0.52 -16.65 10.83
C HIS A 104 1.66 -16.21 9.92
N ASP A 105 2.54 -17.12 9.58
CA ASP A 105 3.71 -16.88 8.71
C ASP A 105 3.36 -16.30 7.34
N ILE A 106 2.18 -16.63 6.81
CA ILE A 106 1.71 -16.11 5.53
C ILE A 106 1.57 -14.58 5.53
N ILE A 107 1.29 -13.95 6.68
CA ILE A 107 1.22 -12.49 6.84
C ILE A 107 2.61 -11.87 6.72
N THR A 108 3.59 -12.49 7.37
CA THR A 108 4.93 -11.95 7.57
C THR A 108 5.94 -12.45 6.54
N GLY A 109 5.54 -13.41 5.67
CA GLY A 109 6.45 -14.10 4.77
C GLY A 109 7.54 -14.88 5.52
N GLY A 110 7.21 -15.40 6.72
CA GLY A 110 8.11 -16.16 7.59
C GLY A 110 9.08 -15.31 8.41
N GLN A 111 8.90 -13.97 8.46
CA GLN A 111 9.75 -13.09 9.27
C GLN A 111 9.23 -12.95 10.70
N ASP A 112 10.12 -12.61 11.65
CA ASP A 112 9.78 -12.33 13.06
C ASP A 112 9.24 -10.93 13.29
N THR A 113 8.92 -10.21 12.22
CA THR A 113 8.33 -8.87 12.24
C THR A 113 7.03 -8.83 11.48
N ILE A 114 6.16 -7.89 11.86
CA ILE A 114 4.87 -7.61 11.20
C ILE A 114 4.75 -6.14 10.87
N ALA A 115 4.17 -5.84 9.72
CA ALA A 115 3.87 -4.48 9.26
C ALA A 115 2.42 -4.11 9.60
N MET A 116 2.23 -3.02 10.34
CA MET A 116 0.94 -2.56 10.86
C MET A 116 0.64 -1.14 10.41
N ARG A 117 -0.63 -0.83 10.16
CA ARG A 117 -1.08 0.53 9.82
C ARG A 117 -2.49 0.80 10.30
N VAL A 118 -2.77 2.05 10.65
CA VAL A 118 -4.13 2.59 10.83
C VAL A 118 -4.35 3.62 9.72
N PRO A 119 -5.13 3.32 8.66
CA PRO A 119 -5.33 4.24 7.53
C PRO A 119 -6.27 5.39 7.91
N ALA A 120 -6.12 6.57 7.27
CA ALA A 120 -6.93 7.75 7.57
C ALA A 120 -8.23 7.85 6.76
N HIS A 121 -8.39 7.08 5.69
CA HIS A 121 -9.56 7.20 4.83
C HIS A 121 -10.85 6.82 5.57
N PRO A 122 -11.90 7.68 5.58
CA PRO A 122 -13.12 7.44 6.37
C PRO A 122 -13.79 6.09 6.08
N MET A 123 -13.86 5.68 4.82
CA MET A 123 -14.45 4.39 4.43
C MET A 123 -13.61 3.20 4.91
N ALA A 124 -12.27 3.30 4.88
CA ALA A 124 -11.42 2.27 5.45
C ALA A 124 -11.63 2.15 6.96
N GLN A 125 -11.77 3.27 7.66
CA GLN A 125 -12.06 3.29 9.09
C GLN A 125 -13.42 2.67 9.41
N GLN A 126 -14.46 2.99 8.65
CA GLN A 126 -15.80 2.39 8.81
C GLN A 126 -15.75 0.87 8.60
N LEU A 127 -15.08 0.41 7.52
CA LEU A 127 -14.92 -1.02 7.24
C LEU A 127 -14.17 -1.74 8.37
N LEU A 128 -13.02 -1.20 8.79
CA LEU A 128 -12.18 -1.79 9.84
C LEU A 128 -12.92 -1.86 11.20
N THR A 129 -13.63 -0.80 11.56
CA THR A 129 -14.44 -0.73 12.79
C THR A 129 -15.59 -1.75 12.75
N ALA A 130 -16.33 -1.82 11.63
CA ALA A 130 -17.44 -2.76 11.47
C ALA A 130 -16.97 -4.22 11.39
N PHE A 131 -15.81 -4.48 10.82
CA PHE A 131 -15.20 -5.81 10.78
C PHE A 131 -14.70 -6.25 12.16
N GLY A 132 -14.12 -5.33 12.95
CA GLY A 132 -13.67 -5.56 14.34
C GLY A 132 -12.40 -6.40 14.44
N GLY A 133 -11.61 -6.52 13.36
CA GLY A 133 -10.39 -7.32 13.27
C GLY A 133 -9.34 -6.67 12.38
N GLY A 134 -8.19 -7.36 12.20
CA GLY A 134 -7.16 -6.92 11.27
C GLY A 134 -7.48 -7.36 9.83
N ILE A 135 -7.29 -6.45 8.88
CA ILE A 135 -7.40 -6.73 7.45
C ILE A 135 -6.00 -6.70 6.84
N ALA A 136 -5.54 -7.85 6.35
CA ALA A 136 -4.31 -7.93 5.57
C ALA A 136 -4.57 -7.34 4.18
N ALA A 137 -3.87 -6.26 3.82
CA ALA A 137 -4.11 -5.60 2.54
C ALA A 137 -2.83 -5.00 1.94
N PRO A 138 -2.24 -5.64 0.93
CA PRO A 138 -1.35 -4.98 -0.02
C PRO A 138 -2.15 -4.07 -0.96
N SER A 139 -1.46 -3.25 -1.79
CA SER A 139 -2.11 -2.47 -2.86
C SER A 139 -2.92 -3.37 -3.81
N ALA A 140 -4.03 -2.87 -4.32
CA ALA A 140 -4.99 -3.65 -5.13
C ALA A 140 -4.63 -3.68 -6.62
N ASN A 141 -3.39 -4.08 -6.96
CA ASN A 141 -2.87 -4.32 -8.32
C ASN A 141 -2.26 -5.71 -8.42
N ARG A 142 -2.09 -6.26 -9.62
CA ARG A 142 -1.27 -7.45 -9.85
C ARG A 142 0.20 -7.16 -9.50
N PHE A 143 0.93 -8.21 -9.11
CA PHE A 143 2.31 -8.07 -8.62
C PHE A 143 3.21 -7.36 -9.64
N GLY A 144 3.94 -6.33 -9.19
CA GLY A 144 4.86 -5.52 -9.99
C GLY A 144 4.22 -4.35 -10.75
N ARG A 145 2.89 -4.31 -10.90
CA ARG A 145 2.19 -3.23 -11.61
C ARG A 145 2.00 -1.99 -10.74
N VAL A 146 1.53 -0.91 -11.38
CA VAL A 146 1.21 0.37 -10.73
C VAL A 146 0.04 0.19 -9.76
N SER A 147 0.12 0.85 -8.61
CA SER A 147 -0.92 0.79 -7.58
C SER A 147 -2.17 1.57 -7.98
N PRO A 148 -3.38 1.06 -7.72
CA PRO A 148 -4.63 1.72 -8.09
C PRO A 148 -4.95 2.86 -7.13
N THR A 149 -5.42 3.97 -7.68
CA THR A 149 -5.88 5.15 -6.95
C THR A 149 -7.40 5.38 -7.05
N ARG A 150 -8.11 4.54 -7.83
CA ARG A 150 -9.55 4.56 -8.03
C ARG A 150 -10.13 3.16 -8.06
N ALA A 151 -11.42 3.03 -7.76
CA ALA A 151 -12.13 1.76 -7.80
C ALA A 151 -12.12 1.10 -9.18
N GLU A 152 -12.21 1.90 -10.24
CA GLU A 152 -12.19 1.42 -11.64
C GLU A 152 -10.88 0.70 -11.97
N HIS A 153 -9.72 1.22 -11.49
CA HIS A 153 -8.42 0.58 -11.69
C HIS A 153 -8.37 -0.82 -11.07
N VAL A 154 -9.00 -0.99 -9.89
CA VAL A 154 -9.09 -2.31 -9.23
C VAL A 154 -9.92 -3.28 -10.06
N ARG A 155 -11.05 -2.81 -10.61
CA ARG A 155 -11.92 -3.62 -11.46
C ARG A 155 -11.22 -4.05 -12.75
N GLU A 156 -10.47 -3.14 -13.36
CA GLU A 156 -9.67 -3.44 -14.57
C GLU A 156 -8.58 -4.49 -14.29
N GLU A 157 -7.97 -4.46 -13.10
CA GLU A 157 -6.93 -5.42 -12.73
C GLU A 157 -7.44 -6.81 -12.37
N PHE A 158 -8.57 -6.92 -11.67
CA PHE A 158 -9.00 -8.17 -11.05
C PHE A 158 -10.30 -8.74 -11.60
N GLY A 159 -11.12 -7.94 -12.25
CA GLY A 159 -12.43 -8.41 -12.72
C GLY A 159 -13.22 -9.08 -11.58
N ASP A 160 -13.75 -10.27 -11.82
CA ASP A 160 -14.60 -11.01 -10.89
C ASP A 160 -13.82 -11.71 -9.73
N ALA A 161 -12.48 -11.63 -9.70
CA ALA A 161 -11.70 -12.22 -8.63
C ALA A 161 -11.83 -11.48 -7.27
N VAL A 162 -12.39 -10.25 -7.29
CA VAL A 162 -12.67 -9.46 -6.07
C VAL A 162 -14.17 -9.31 -5.93
N ARG A 163 -14.74 -9.81 -4.83
CA ARG A 163 -16.19 -9.83 -4.62
C ARG A 163 -16.81 -8.45 -4.48
N VAL A 164 -16.20 -7.59 -3.68
CA VAL A 164 -16.68 -6.23 -3.39
C VAL A 164 -15.55 -5.23 -3.60
N VAL A 165 -15.80 -4.17 -4.33
CA VAL A 165 -14.91 -3.01 -4.44
C VAL A 165 -15.67 -1.80 -3.89
N LEU A 166 -15.24 -1.32 -2.73
CA LEU A 166 -15.76 -0.10 -2.11
C LEU A 166 -15.22 1.12 -2.82
N ASP A 167 -16.09 1.95 -3.39
CA ASP A 167 -15.68 3.19 -4.05
C ASP A 167 -15.73 4.37 -3.09
N GLY A 168 -14.55 4.83 -2.67
CA GLY A 168 -14.34 6.03 -1.87
C GLY A 168 -13.80 7.22 -2.65
N GLY A 169 -13.83 7.14 -3.98
CA GLY A 169 -13.24 8.14 -4.85
C GLY A 169 -11.73 7.96 -5.02
N GLU A 170 -11.06 9.01 -5.47
CA GLU A 170 -9.63 9.00 -5.73
C GLU A 170 -8.80 9.10 -4.45
N SER A 171 -7.73 8.29 -4.34
CA SER A 171 -6.78 8.35 -3.23
C SER A 171 -6.04 9.71 -3.23
N GLN A 172 -6.02 10.38 -2.10
CA GLN A 172 -5.50 11.76 -1.99
C GLN A 172 -3.99 11.86 -2.17
N VAL A 173 -3.25 10.83 -1.75
CA VAL A 173 -1.77 10.80 -1.78
C VAL A 173 -1.26 10.20 -3.10
N GLY A 174 -1.86 9.11 -3.55
CA GLY A 174 -1.49 8.41 -4.79
C GLY A 174 -0.14 7.68 -4.74
N LEU A 175 0.49 7.61 -3.56
CA LEU A 175 1.73 6.89 -3.28
C LEU A 175 1.51 5.99 -2.07
N GLU A 176 2.27 4.92 -1.96
CA GLU A 176 2.22 4.02 -0.83
C GLU A 176 2.68 4.68 0.48
N SER A 177 2.28 4.06 1.61
CA SER A 177 2.68 4.51 2.95
C SER A 177 4.19 4.49 3.15
N THR A 178 4.71 5.44 3.91
CA THR A 178 6.06 5.37 4.47
C THR A 178 6.16 4.14 5.38
N ILE A 179 7.23 3.34 5.27
CA ILE A 179 7.46 2.17 6.11
C ILE A 179 8.68 2.39 7.00
N VAL A 180 8.48 2.25 8.29
CA VAL A 180 9.53 2.41 9.32
C VAL A 180 9.59 1.16 10.18
N ALA A 181 10.77 0.58 10.33
CA ALA A 181 11.03 -0.47 11.31
C ALA A 181 11.38 0.18 12.66
N CYS A 182 10.75 -0.32 13.71
CA CYS A 182 11.02 0.04 15.10
C CYS A 182 11.34 -1.24 15.89
N GLY A 183 12.53 -1.31 16.45
CA GLY A 183 12.98 -2.50 17.17
C GLY A 183 14.27 -2.26 17.96
N PRO A 184 14.87 -3.31 18.52
CA PRO A 184 16.08 -3.21 19.35
C PRO A 184 17.28 -2.56 18.64
N SER A 185 17.35 -2.66 17.30
CA SER A 185 18.40 -2.03 16.48
C SER A 185 18.14 -0.55 16.14
N GLY A 186 17.14 0.06 16.77
CA GLY A 186 16.73 1.44 16.51
C GLY A 186 15.61 1.60 15.49
N THR A 187 15.45 2.83 15.03
CA THR A 187 14.43 3.21 14.05
C THR A 187 15.03 3.31 12.65
N ARG A 188 14.40 2.67 11.66
CA ARG A 188 14.91 2.63 10.28
C ARG A 188 13.82 2.87 9.25
N LEU A 189 14.07 3.78 8.31
CA LEU A 189 13.24 3.99 7.13
C LEU A 189 13.49 2.85 6.12
N LEU A 190 12.46 2.03 5.86
CA LEU A 190 12.50 0.91 4.93
C LEU A 190 11.92 1.26 3.56
N ARG A 191 10.96 2.17 3.51
CA ARG A 191 10.36 2.67 2.28
C ARG A 191 9.94 4.13 2.45
N PRO A 192 10.40 5.04 1.60
CA PRO A 192 9.91 6.41 1.59
C PRO A 192 8.44 6.47 1.12
N GLY A 193 7.70 7.48 1.57
CA GLY A 193 6.31 7.76 1.22
C GLY A 193 5.91 9.16 1.66
N ALA A 194 4.61 9.40 1.91
CA ALA A 194 4.09 10.73 2.23
C ALA A 194 4.59 11.30 3.57
N VAL A 195 4.91 10.44 4.55
CA VAL A 195 5.60 10.89 5.77
C VAL A 195 7.09 10.98 5.47
N THR A 196 7.62 12.20 5.49
CA THR A 196 9.02 12.49 5.12
C THR A 196 10.01 12.10 6.23
N LEU A 197 11.27 11.88 5.85
CA LEU A 197 12.35 11.61 6.79
C LEU A 197 12.49 12.75 7.83
N ALA A 198 12.36 14.01 7.41
CA ALA A 198 12.42 15.16 8.31
C ALA A 198 11.31 15.12 9.37
N GLN A 199 10.09 14.73 9.00
CA GLN A 199 8.99 14.56 9.95
C GLN A 199 9.23 13.40 10.92
N LEU A 200 9.84 12.31 10.46
CA LEU A 200 10.23 11.19 11.34
C LEU A 200 11.28 11.64 12.36
N HIS A 201 12.34 12.33 11.92
CA HIS A 201 13.38 12.87 12.80
C HIS A 201 12.83 13.81 13.87
N GLN A 202 11.82 14.63 13.57
CA GLN A 202 11.16 15.52 14.53
C GLN A 202 10.48 14.76 15.69
N VAL A 203 10.08 13.51 15.47
CA VAL A 203 9.35 12.72 16.48
C VAL A 203 10.28 11.80 17.28
N VAL A 204 11.20 11.10 16.60
CA VAL A 204 11.99 10.03 17.22
C VAL A 204 13.50 10.27 17.17
N GLY A 205 13.94 11.44 16.69
CA GLY A 205 15.37 11.75 16.61
C GLY A 205 16.05 10.99 15.48
N ASP A 206 16.99 10.10 15.78
CA ASP A 206 17.75 9.39 14.76
C ASP A 206 16.92 8.34 14.02
N VAL A 207 16.93 8.42 12.70
CA VAL A 207 16.30 7.47 11.78
C VAL A 207 17.32 7.01 10.76
N GLN A 208 17.70 5.77 10.83
CA GLN A 208 18.65 5.18 9.88
C GLN A 208 18.03 5.03 8.49
N ILE A 209 18.83 5.18 7.45
CA ILE A 209 18.40 5.01 6.05
C ILE A 209 19.25 3.91 5.40
N GLY A 210 18.67 3.21 4.42
CA GLY A 210 19.38 2.25 3.59
C GLY A 210 19.13 0.80 3.99
N ALA A 211 19.47 -0.09 3.05
CA ALA A 211 19.42 -1.51 3.26
C ALA A 211 20.60 -1.97 4.13
N VAL A 212 20.31 -2.80 5.12
CA VAL A 212 21.28 -3.68 5.77
C VAL A 212 20.79 -5.10 5.53
N ASP A 213 21.70 -6.06 5.43
CA ASP A 213 21.35 -7.47 5.14
C ASP A 213 20.33 -8.05 6.12
N ALA A 214 20.28 -7.53 7.34
CA ALA A 214 19.32 -7.94 8.38
C ALA A 214 18.02 -7.11 8.43
N ALA A 215 17.81 -6.15 7.50
CA ALA A 215 16.58 -5.35 7.51
C ALA A 215 15.36 -6.20 7.12
N PRO A 216 14.20 -6.02 7.78
CA PRO A 216 12.97 -6.70 7.40
C PRO A 216 12.61 -6.44 5.93
N ARG A 217 12.23 -7.49 5.22
CA ARG A 217 11.64 -7.34 3.88
C ARG A 217 10.29 -6.66 4.01
N VAL A 218 10.00 -5.72 3.11
CA VAL A 218 8.74 -4.98 3.09
C VAL A 218 8.15 -4.94 1.68
N PRO A 219 6.84 -4.66 1.52
CA PRO A 219 6.26 -4.41 0.19
C PRO A 219 7.00 -3.27 -0.52
N GLY A 220 7.29 -3.44 -1.82
CA GLY A 220 7.94 -2.42 -2.63
C GLY A 220 9.49 -2.44 -2.63
N SER A 221 10.13 -3.41 -1.97
CA SER A 221 11.60 -3.52 -1.90
C SER A 221 12.23 -4.33 -3.04
N THR A 222 11.53 -4.58 -4.15
CA THR A 222 12.08 -5.25 -5.33
C THR A 222 12.68 -4.27 -6.32
N PRO A 223 13.74 -4.64 -7.08
CA PRO A 223 14.35 -3.79 -8.11
C PRO A 223 13.36 -3.31 -9.17
N SER A 224 12.37 -4.13 -9.53
CA SER A 224 11.25 -3.76 -10.41
C SER A 224 9.94 -3.88 -9.65
N HIS A 225 9.38 -2.74 -9.26
CA HIS A 225 8.07 -2.62 -8.61
C HIS A 225 7.43 -1.32 -9.07
N TYR A 226 6.08 -1.27 -9.05
CA TYR A 226 5.33 -0.11 -9.54
C TYR A 226 5.63 0.26 -11.00
N ALA A 227 5.99 -0.75 -11.80
CA ALA A 227 6.37 -0.54 -13.19
C ALA A 227 5.12 -0.45 -14.08
N PRO A 228 4.91 0.66 -14.80
CA PRO A 228 3.83 0.76 -15.78
C PRO A 228 4.09 -0.17 -16.97
N ALA A 229 3.01 -0.64 -17.62
CA ALA A 229 3.12 -1.41 -18.86
C ALA A 229 3.73 -0.57 -20.01
N THR A 230 3.41 0.74 -20.01
CA THR A 230 4.02 1.70 -20.94
C THR A 230 5.44 2.03 -20.49
N PRO A 231 6.45 1.85 -21.33
CA PRO A 231 7.82 2.22 -21.00
C PRO A 231 7.92 3.71 -20.65
N MET A 232 8.63 4.02 -19.57
CA MET A 232 8.90 5.39 -19.14
C MET A 232 10.40 5.64 -19.09
N THR A 233 10.80 6.85 -19.51
CA THR A 233 12.17 7.32 -19.40
C THR A 233 12.18 8.65 -18.64
N ILE A 234 13.02 8.75 -17.62
CA ILE A 234 13.27 10.01 -16.92
C ILE A 234 14.40 10.71 -17.64
N VAL A 235 14.15 11.96 -18.04
CA VAL A 235 15.14 12.80 -18.74
C VAL A 235 15.31 14.13 -18.02
N PRO A 236 16.49 14.78 -18.09
CA PRO A 236 16.70 16.15 -17.66
C PRO A 236 15.70 17.11 -18.34
N ALA A 237 15.30 18.15 -17.66
CA ALA A 237 14.28 19.08 -18.16
C ALA A 237 14.68 19.79 -19.46
N ASP A 238 15.97 20.01 -19.66
CA ASP A 238 16.56 20.61 -20.87
C ASP A 238 16.68 19.64 -22.05
N GLU A 239 16.58 18.34 -21.83
CA GLU A 239 16.59 17.31 -22.88
C GLU A 239 15.18 16.88 -23.34
N ILE A 240 14.11 17.34 -22.70
CA ILE A 240 12.74 16.85 -22.95
C ILE A 240 12.35 17.02 -24.41
N ASP A 241 12.57 18.21 -25.00
CA ASP A 241 12.16 18.48 -26.38
C ASP A 241 12.92 17.61 -27.38
N THR A 242 14.25 17.48 -27.24
CA THR A 242 15.08 16.66 -28.12
C THR A 242 14.67 15.16 -28.04
N ARG A 243 14.48 14.64 -26.84
CA ARG A 243 14.08 13.24 -26.64
C ARG A 243 12.68 12.95 -27.15
N ALA A 244 11.77 13.91 -27.04
CA ALA A 244 10.43 13.76 -27.55
C ALA A 244 10.42 13.79 -29.09
N GLU A 245 11.23 14.66 -29.73
CA GLU A 245 11.42 14.70 -31.19
C GLU A 245 11.96 13.37 -31.70
N ASP A 246 13.09 12.87 -31.14
CA ASP A 246 13.72 11.60 -31.53
C ASP A 246 12.72 10.43 -31.44
N ALA A 247 11.90 10.40 -30.37
CA ALA A 247 10.92 9.35 -30.17
C ALA A 247 9.75 9.46 -31.17
N SER A 248 9.31 10.68 -31.51
CA SER A 248 8.26 10.95 -32.48
C SER A 248 8.68 10.64 -33.92
N GLU A 249 9.89 11.02 -34.31
CA GLU A 249 10.46 10.70 -35.64
C GLU A 249 10.57 9.19 -35.86
N GLY A 250 10.78 8.41 -34.79
CA GLY A 250 10.72 6.96 -34.80
C GLY A 250 9.31 6.35 -34.94
N GLY A 251 8.26 7.16 -35.16
CA GLY A 251 6.88 6.73 -35.32
C GLY A 251 6.21 6.24 -34.02
N ARG A 252 6.77 6.56 -32.86
CA ARG A 252 6.19 6.18 -31.55
C ARG A 252 5.19 7.23 -31.08
N ARG A 253 4.08 6.76 -30.51
CA ARG A 253 3.20 7.64 -29.74
C ARG A 253 3.84 7.92 -28.40
N ILE A 254 3.97 9.20 -28.03
CA ILE A 254 4.62 9.63 -26.80
C ILE A 254 3.67 10.49 -25.96
N ALA A 255 3.85 10.43 -24.64
CA ALA A 255 3.29 11.38 -23.70
C ALA A 255 4.43 11.97 -22.87
N VAL A 256 4.39 13.30 -22.69
CA VAL A 256 5.38 14.02 -21.90
C VAL A 256 4.73 14.48 -20.61
N LEU A 257 5.31 14.07 -19.47
CA LEU A 257 4.93 14.58 -18.14
C LEU A 257 6.06 15.47 -17.63
N ALA A 258 5.80 16.78 -17.49
CA ALA A 258 6.79 17.73 -17.05
C ALA A 258 6.21 18.69 -15.99
N GLN A 259 7.07 19.20 -15.11
CA GLN A 259 6.69 20.21 -14.10
C GLN A 259 6.49 21.61 -14.71
N ARG A 260 7.00 21.84 -15.92
CA ARG A 260 6.82 23.07 -16.70
C ARG A 260 6.31 22.69 -18.09
N LEU A 261 5.54 23.57 -18.71
CA LEU A 261 5.10 23.38 -20.08
C LEU A 261 6.33 23.19 -20.98
N PRO A 262 6.33 22.16 -21.87
CA PRO A 262 7.38 22.00 -22.86
C PRO A 262 7.42 23.21 -23.77
N LEU A 263 8.60 23.54 -24.29
CA LEU A 263 8.81 24.68 -25.20
C LEU A 263 8.15 24.48 -26.56
N LYS A 264 7.84 23.23 -26.92
CA LYS A 264 7.19 22.85 -28.18
C LYS A 264 5.89 22.10 -27.94
N THR A 265 4.92 22.30 -28.81
CA THR A 265 3.70 21.49 -28.88
C THR A 265 3.98 20.25 -29.73
N TYR A 266 3.75 19.07 -29.14
CA TYR A 266 3.81 17.81 -29.87
C TYR A 266 2.44 17.47 -30.42
N PRO A 267 2.35 16.85 -31.63
CA PRO A 267 1.07 16.48 -32.18
C PRO A 267 0.33 15.57 -31.20
N SER A 268 -0.88 15.96 -30.84
CA SER A 268 -1.79 15.12 -30.04
C SER A 268 -2.14 13.88 -30.88
N VAL A 269 -2.01 12.74 -30.27
CA VAL A 269 -2.42 11.45 -30.84
C VAL A 269 -3.89 11.20 -30.56
#